data_a4d66b19fd997cde7550ac65fca529cc
#
_entry.id   a4d66b19fd997cde7550ac65fca529cc
#
_cell.length_a   1.000
_cell.length_b   1.000
_cell.length_c   1.000
_cell.angle_alpha   90.00
_cell.angle_beta   90.00
_cell.angle_gamma   90.00
#
_symmetry.space_group_name_H-M   'P 1'
#
loop_
_entity.id
_entity.type
_entity.pdbx_description
1 polymer ?
#
loop_
_entity_poly.entity_id
_entity_poly.type
_entity_poly.pdbx_seq_one_letter_code
_entity_poly.pdbx_strand_id
1 'polypeptide(L)'
;VTLATGMNGNNTCWVEGEARMYIDDDKYPSIHYTGTEDYFCGSYGFGNDVQIKSYQTYSGLYSGMYAIYGDNRAFYNGQQRFLLYRFHVADPIHFETGFRMTLDNMGWTGPRYDDYTSCAYWYQTLPSAPLKPLPSDKEMIMK
;
A
#
# COMPACT_ATOMS: atom_id res chain seq x y z
N VAL A 1 -5.61 0.72 -7.18
CA VAL A 1 -4.80 -0.25 -6.42
C VAL A 1 -5.59 -0.72 -5.21
N THR A 2 -5.57 -2.01 -4.96
CA THR A 2 -5.97 -2.60 -3.68
C THR A 2 -4.75 -3.21 -3.01
N LEU A 3 -4.69 -3.15 -1.69
CA LEU A 3 -3.62 -3.72 -0.88
C LEU A 3 -4.22 -4.52 0.27
N ALA A 4 -3.78 -5.76 0.42
CA ALA A 4 -3.94 -6.54 1.63
C ALA A 4 -2.58 -6.62 2.33
N THR A 5 -2.52 -6.26 3.58
CA THR A 5 -1.30 -6.32 4.36
C THR A 5 -1.51 -7.03 5.68
N GLY A 6 -0.57 -7.85 6.08
CA GLY A 6 -0.56 -8.58 7.35
C GLY A 6 0.71 -8.31 8.12
N MET A 7 0.57 -7.83 9.35
CA MET A 7 1.69 -7.57 10.23
C MET A 7 2.26 -8.88 10.78
N ASN A 8 3.50 -9.16 10.48
CA ASN A 8 4.20 -10.35 10.98
C ASN A 8 5.14 -10.03 12.15
N GLY A 9 5.69 -8.84 12.15
CA GLY A 9 6.55 -8.36 13.21
C GLY A 9 5.75 -7.80 14.36
N ASN A 10 6.28 -7.94 15.56
CA ASN A 10 5.81 -7.19 16.69
C ASN A 10 6.35 -5.76 16.60
N ASN A 11 5.46 -4.82 16.91
CA ASN A 11 5.82 -3.54 17.48
C ASN A 11 6.46 -2.57 16.52
N THR A 12 5.97 -1.43 16.56
CA THR A 12 6.27 -0.19 15.90
C THR A 12 5.40 0.09 14.68
N CYS A 13 5.44 1.32 14.27
CA CYS A 13 4.82 1.82 13.08
C CYS A 13 5.22 0.98 11.85
N TRP A 14 4.26 0.63 11.03
CA TRP A 14 4.43 -0.18 9.81
C TRP A 14 4.14 0.60 8.53
N VAL A 15 3.79 1.86 8.65
CA VAL A 15 3.20 2.65 7.57
C VAL A 15 4.16 3.62 6.89
N GLU A 16 5.44 3.62 7.27
CA GLU A 16 6.46 4.55 6.73
C GLU A 16 6.93 4.18 5.31
N GLY A 17 6.41 3.09 4.75
CA GLY A 17 6.73 2.68 3.40
C GLY A 17 6.18 3.63 2.35
N GLU A 18 7.06 4.20 1.56
CA GLU A 18 6.71 5.17 0.54
C GLU A 18 6.09 4.52 -0.70
N ALA A 19 5.01 5.12 -1.21
CA ALA A 19 4.49 4.80 -2.52
C ALA A 19 5.18 5.68 -3.57
N ARG A 20 5.88 5.05 -4.52
CA ARG A 20 6.58 5.74 -5.60
C ARG A 20 6.05 5.29 -6.94
N MET A 21 5.79 6.24 -7.83
CA MET A 21 5.29 5.99 -9.17
C MET A 21 6.26 6.54 -10.20
N TYR A 22 6.63 5.67 -11.11
CA TYR A 22 7.54 5.93 -12.22
C TYR A 22 6.71 5.86 -13.49
N ILE A 23 6.72 6.93 -14.25
CA ILE A 23 5.92 7.11 -15.45
C ILE A 23 6.86 7.06 -16.66
N ASP A 24 6.54 6.21 -17.61
CA ASP A 24 7.30 6.03 -18.84
C ASP A 24 8.79 5.71 -18.58
N ASP A 25 9.70 6.56 -19.00
CA ASP A 25 11.14 6.35 -18.86
C ASP A 25 11.73 6.95 -17.57
N ASP A 26 10.93 7.20 -16.58
CA ASP A 26 11.35 7.82 -15.33
C ASP A 26 12.48 7.06 -14.63
N LYS A 27 13.59 7.74 -14.42
CA LYS A 27 14.71 7.26 -13.60
C LYS A 27 14.43 7.45 -12.11
N TYR A 28 13.75 8.51 -11.75
CA TYR A 28 13.30 8.85 -10.40
C TYR A 28 11.78 8.95 -10.40
N PRO A 29 11.09 8.67 -9.28
CA PRO A 29 9.64 8.70 -9.29
C PRO A 29 9.10 10.11 -9.53
N SER A 30 8.19 10.26 -10.48
CA SER A 30 7.48 11.53 -10.71
C SER A 30 6.43 11.81 -9.66
N ILE A 31 5.89 10.77 -9.02
CA ILE A 31 4.93 10.88 -7.92
C ILE A 31 5.48 10.09 -6.74
N HIS A 32 5.46 10.74 -5.58
CA HIS A 32 6.07 10.22 -4.37
C HIS A 32 5.23 10.60 -3.15
N TYR A 33 4.90 9.63 -2.34
CA TYR A 33 4.17 9.79 -1.09
C TYR A 33 5.07 9.48 0.10
N THR A 34 4.79 10.10 1.24
CA THR A 34 5.62 10.02 2.42
C THR A 34 5.42 8.76 3.25
N GLY A 35 4.27 8.08 3.10
CA GLY A 35 3.96 6.85 3.82
C GLY A 35 2.86 6.04 3.17
N THR A 36 2.70 4.82 3.61
CA THR A 36 1.61 3.93 3.17
C THR A 36 0.25 4.52 3.54
N GLU A 37 0.12 5.03 4.77
CA GLU A 37 -1.12 5.65 5.22
C GLU A 37 -1.47 6.90 4.42
N ASP A 38 -0.47 7.72 4.09
CA ASP A 38 -0.66 8.93 3.30
C ASP A 38 -1.14 8.60 1.90
N TYR A 39 -0.56 7.56 1.30
CA TYR A 39 -1.02 7.08 0.00
C TYR A 39 -2.47 6.63 0.04
N PHE A 40 -2.90 5.93 1.07
CA PHE A 40 -4.28 5.47 1.20
C PHE A 40 -5.22 6.49 1.87
N CYS A 41 -4.77 7.73 2.12
CA CYS A 41 -5.52 8.84 2.71
C CYS A 41 -5.97 8.58 4.16
N GLY A 42 -5.16 7.88 4.93
CA GLY A 42 -5.44 7.49 6.30
C GLY A 42 -4.75 8.31 7.36
N SER A 43 -3.73 9.07 7.02
CA SER A 43 -2.92 9.95 7.88
C SER A 43 -2.57 9.39 9.28
N TYR A 44 -1.50 9.88 9.87
CA TYR A 44 -1.13 9.57 11.26
C TYR A 44 -1.17 8.07 11.62
N GLY A 45 -0.67 7.23 10.68
CA GLY A 45 -0.59 5.78 10.89
C GLY A 45 -1.93 5.06 10.91
N PHE A 46 -2.95 5.60 10.25
CA PHE A 46 -4.34 5.12 10.30
C PHE A 46 -4.97 5.19 11.71
N GLY A 47 -4.36 5.95 12.61
CA GLY A 47 -4.87 6.14 13.95
C GLY A 47 -6.08 7.06 13.95
N ASN A 48 -7.09 6.68 14.69
CA ASN A 48 -8.31 7.44 14.85
C ASN A 48 -8.07 8.68 15.74
N ASP A 49 -7.27 8.52 16.77
CA ASP A 49 -6.97 9.54 17.75
C ASP A 49 -5.62 9.21 18.42
N VAL A 50 -4.78 10.19 18.56
CA VAL A 50 -3.49 10.07 19.25
C VAL A 50 -3.66 9.60 20.70
N GLN A 51 -4.81 9.88 21.31
CA GLN A 51 -5.12 9.46 22.67
C GLN A 51 -5.70 8.05 22.75
N ILE A 52 -6.54 7.67 21.76
CA ILE A 52 -7.21 6.36 21.75
C ILE A 52 -6.28 5.26 21.25
N LYS A 53 -5.33 5.60 20.40
CA LYS A 53 -4.35 4.66 19.84
C LYS A 53 -5.00 3.39 19.28
N SER A 54 -6.01 3.55 18.46
CA SER A 54 -6.71 2.45 17.79
C SER A 54 -6.83 2.69 16.30
N TYR A 55 -6.91 1.60 15.55
CA TYR A 55 -7.26 1.67 14.14
C TYR A 55 -8.76 1.79 13.95
N GLN A 56 -9.18 2.54 12.95
CA GLN A 56 -10.56 2.67 12.56
C GLN A 56 -10.72 2.51 11.05
N THR A 57 -11.71 1.73 10.64
CA THR A 57 -12.07 1.63 9.23
C THR A 57 -12.64 2.95 8.72
N TYR A 58 -12.36 3.26 7.48
CA TYR A 58 -12.97 4.36 6.74
C TYR A 58 -13.18 3.95 5.28
N SER A 59 -14.17 4.52 4.66
CA SER A 59 -14.51 4.27 3.26
C SER A 59 -14.92 5.57 2.58
N GLY A 60 -14.01 6.13 1.83
CA GLY A 60 -14.28 7.24 0.92
C GLY A 60 -14.66 6.74 -0.47
N LEU A 61 -15.01 7.66 -1.37
CA LEU A 61 -15.38 7.32 -2.74
C LEU A 61 -14.21 6.66 -3.51
N TYR A 62 -12.98 7.10 -3.27
CA TYR A 62 -11.80 6.68 -4.03
C TYR A 62 -10.67 6.11 -3.18
N SER A 63 -10.80 6.15 -1.85
CA SER A 63 -9.79 5.58 -0.95
C SER A 63 -10.42 5.10 0.35
N GLY A 64 -9.82 4.10 0.96
CA GLY A 64 -10.30 3.60 2.24
C GLY A 64 -9.45 2.47 2.82
N MET A 65 -9.65 2.25 4.11
CA MET A 65 -9.31 1.03 4.83
C MET A 65 -10.60 0.38 5.28
N TYR A 66 -11.11 -0.56 4.49
CA TYR A 66 -12.47 -1.06 4.63
C TYR A 66 -12.59 -2.27 5.55
N ALA A 67 -11.47 -2.90 5.91
CA ALA A 67 -11.47 -4.00 6.87
C ALA A 67 -10.18 -4.06 7.68
N ILE A 68 -10.33 -4.42 8.94
CA ILE A 68 -9.27 -4.67 9.90
C ILE A 68 -9.58 -6.01 10.58
N TYR A 69 -8.63 -6.92 10.58
CA TYR A 69 -8.72 -8.20 11.28
C TYR A 69 -7.69 -8.23 12.40
N GLY A 70 -8.09 -8.69 13.57
CA GLY A 70 -7.31 -8.67 14.79
C GLY A 70 -7.79 -7.59 15.77
N ASP A 71 -7.07 -7.37 16.87
CA ASP A 71 -7.44 -6.36 17.84
C ASP A 71 -7.06 -4.96 17.35
N ASN A 72 -8.03 -4.18 16.92
CA ASN A 72 -7.82 -2.83 16.43
C ASN A 72 -7.29 -1.84 17.50
N ARG A 73 -7.37 -2.21 18.78
CA ARG A 73 -6.83 -1.44 19.91
C ARG A 73 -5.34 -1.71 20.14
N ALA A 74 -4.81 -2.76 19.53
CA ALA A 74 -3.38 -3.06 19.61
C ALA A 74 -2.58 -2.21 18.61
N PHE A 75 -2.75 -0.88 18.67
CA PHE A 75 -2.12 0.07 17.77
C PHE A 75 -0.60 -0.10 17.76
N TYR A 76 -0.04 -0.51 16.63
CA TYR A 76 1.36 -0.89 16.44
C TYR A 76 1.87 -2.09 17.27
N ASN A 77 1.01 -2.83 17.94
CA ASN A 77 1.42 -3.87 18.88
C ASN A 77 0.75 -5.24 18.65
N GLY A 78 0.24 -5.50 17.47
CA GLY A 78 -0.45 -6.74 17.19
C GLY A 78 -0.24 -7.25 15.78
N GLN A 79 -0.63 -8.48 15.57
CA GLN A 79 -0.66 -9.12 14.25
C GLN A 79 -1.99 -8.84 13.56
N GLN A 80 -2.21 -7.60 13.20
CA GLN A 80 -3.40 -7.23 12.46
C GLN A 80 -3.22 -7.46 10.96
N ARG A 81 -4.36 -7.52 10.26
CA ARG A 81 -4.44 -7.51 8.81
C ARG A 81 -5.35 -6.37 8.37
N PHE A 82 -4.95 -5.71 7.30
CA PHE A 82 -5.65 -4.53 6.79
C PHE A 82 -5.96 -4.72 5.32
N LEU A 83 -7.14 -4.25 4.91
CA LEU A 83 -7.54 -4.21 3.50
C LEU A 83 -7.80 -2.76 3.11
N LEU A 84 -7.04 -2.30 2.12
CA LEU A 84 -7.01 -0.91 1.68
C LEU A 84 -7.28 -0.80 0.19
N TYR A 85 -7.79 0.34 -0.23
CA TYR A 85 -7.94 0.65 -1.65
C TYR A 85 -7.68 2.12 -1.93
N ARG A 86 -7.18 2.39 -3.13
CA ARG A 86 -7.14 3.72 -3.73
C ARG A 86 -7.35 3.63 -5.23
N PHE A 87 -8.25 4.45 -5.73
CA PHE A 87 -8.57 4.58 -7.14
C PHE A 87 -8.33 6.03 -7.60
N HIS A 88 -7.44 6.22 -8.57
CA HIS A 88 -7.12 7.51 -9.17
C HIS A 88 -8.12 7.82 -10.28
N VAL A 89 -9.38 8.09 -9.91
CA VAL A 89 -10.47 8.36 -10.87
C VAL A 89 -10.63 9.85 -11.11
N ALA A 90 -10.64 10.66 -10.04
CA ALA A 90 -10.76 12.10 -10.16
C ALA A 90 -9.47 12.77 -10.64
N ASP A 91 -8.33 12.13 -10.39
CA ASP A 91 -6.99 12.57 -10.78
C ASP A 91 -6.22 11.37 -11.35
N PRO A 92 -6.53 10.96 -12.60
CA PRO A 92 -5.92 9.78 -13.20
C PRO A 92 -4.44 9.99 -13.48
N ILE A 93 -3.67 8.92 -13.28
CA ILE A 93 -2.25 8.91 -13.60
C ILE A 93 -2.10 8.43 -15.05
N HIS A 94 -1.65 9.32 -15.90
CA HIS A 94 -1.44 9.05 -17.32
C HIS A 94 -0.02 8.55 -17.58
N PHE A 95 0.12 7.58 -18.47
CA PHE A 95 1.40 7.09 -18.99
C PHE A 95 1.24 6.72 -20.46
N GLU A 96 2.31 6.76 -21.23
CA GLU A 96 2.30 6.46 -22.67
C GLU A 96 2.94 5.11 -22.99
N THR A 97 4.07 4.82 -22.37
CA THR A 97 4.87 3.63 -22.68
C THR A 97 4.97 2.64 -21.52
N GLY A 98 4.86 3.11 -20.30
CA GLY A 98 4.96 2.26 -19.14
C GLY A 98 4.64 2.93 -17.81
N PHE A 99 4.26 2.10 -16.86
CA PHE A 99 4.00 2.54 -15.50
C PHE A 99 4.56 1.53 -14.51
N ARG A 100 5.23 2.01 -13.49
CA ARG A 100 5.71 1.19 -12.38
C ARG A 100 5.40 1.88 -11.06
N MET A 101 4.73 1.18 -10.20
CA MET A 101 4.52 1.61 -8.81
C MET A 101 5.26 0.67 -7.87
N THR A 102 5.91 1.22 -6.87
CA THR A 102 6.50 0.49 -5.76
C THR A 102 5.90 0.98 -4.45
N LEU A 103 5.77 0.08 -3.50
CA LEU A 103 5.37 0.38 -2.13
C LEU A 103 6.39 -0.30 -1.22
N ASP A 104 7.08 0.49 -0.40
CA ASP A 104 8.10 -0.04 0.49
C ASP A 104 7.44 -0.72 1.69
N ASN A 105 7.99 -1.84 2.10
CA ASN A 105 7.62 -2.51 3.35
C ASN A 105 8.54 -1.99 4.47
N MET A 106 8.16 -0.87 5.07
CA MET A 106 9.02 -0.12 5.99
C MET A 106 8.23 0.45 7.17
N GLY A 107 8.88 0.54 8.29
CA GLY A 107 8.43 1.21 9.50
C GLY A 107 9.49 2.16 10.05
N TRP A 108 9.23 2.81 11.17
CA TRP A 108 10.16 3.77 11.78
C TRP A 108 11.55 3.20 12.10
N THR A 109 11.62 1.92 12.36
CA THR A 109 12.88 1.25 12.71
C THR A 109 13.60 0.66 11.51
N GLY A 110 13.09 0.88 10.30
CA GLY A 110 13.67 0.38 9.06
C GLY A 110 12.80 -0.66 8.34
N PRO A 111 13.40 -1.46 7.47
CA PRO A 111 12.70 -2.47 6.69
C PRO A 111 11.94 -3.47 7.57
N ARG A 112 10.76 -3.87 7.11
CA ARG A 112 9.90 -4.86 7.75
C ARG A 112 9.72 -6.08 6.85
N TYR A 113 9.22 -7.14 7.44
CA TYR A 113 8.93 -8.41 6.73
C TYR A 113 7.43 -8.72 6.84
N ASP A 114 6.62 -7.71 6.73
CA ASP A 114 5.16 -7.85 6.71
C ASP A 114 4.69 -8.39 5.37
N ASP A 115 3.55 -9.05 5.38
CA ASP A 115 2.95 -9.66 4.20
C ASP A 115 2.18 -8.61 3.40
N TYR A 116 2.57 -8.36 2.16
CA TYR A 116 1.92 -7.43 1.25
C TYR A 116 1.45 -8.13 -0.01
N THR A 117 0.15 -8.07 -0.26
CA THR A 117 -0.46 -8.54 -1.50
C THR A 117 -1.23 -7.40 -2.15
N SER A 118 -0.96 -7.12 -3.40
CA SER A 118 -1.59 -6.00 -4.10
C SER A 118 -2.16 -6.40 -5.45
N CYS A 119 -3.17 -5.64 -5.89
CA CYS A 119 -3.70 -5.71 -7.25
C CYS A 119 -3.80 -4.30 -7.82
N ALA A 120 -3.25 -4.10 -9.02
CA ALA A 120 -3.35 -2.87 -9.77
C ALA A 120 -4.39 -3.01 -10.88
N TYR A 121 -5.13 -1.93 -11.15
CA TYR A 121 -6.10 -1.82 -12.23
C TYR A 121 -5.74 -0.62 -13.08
N TRP A 122 -5.74 -0.79 -14.42
CA TRP A 122 -5.46 0.30 -15.35
C TRP A 122 -6.19 0.07 -16.67
N TYR A 123 -6.22 1.10 -17.48
CA TYR A 123 -6.71 1.06 -18.86
C TYR A 123 -5.54 1.27 -19.80
N GLN A 124 -5.51 0.52 -20.89
CA GLN A 124 -4.50 0.70 -21.94
C GLN A 124 -5.08 0.38 -23.33
N THR A 125 -4.48 0.95 -24.36
CA THR A 125 -4.82 0.63 -25.73
C THR A 125 -4.17 -0.70 -26.17
N LEU A 126 -4.79 -1.36 -27.12
CA LEU A 126 -4.25 -2.58 -27.75
C LEU A 126 -3.65 -2.27 -29.14
N PRO A 127 -2.62 -3.03 -29.59
CA PRO A 127 -1.95 -4.12 -28.90
C PRO A 127 -1.00 -3.61 -27.79
N SER A 128 -0.80 -4.42 -26.76
CA SER A 128 0.11 -4.12 -25.65
C SER A 128 1.21 -5.16 -25.54
N ALA A 129 2.32 -4.79 -24.91
CA ALA A 129 3.36 -5.74 -24.55
C ALA A 129 2.81 -6.80 -23.57
N PRO A 130 3.30 -8.06 -23.63
CA PRO A 130 2.93 -9.06 -22.63
C PRO A 130 3.29 -8.61 -21.22
N LEU A 131 2.40 -8.89 -20.27
CA LEU A 131 2.70 -8.68 -18.86
C LEU A 131 3.82 -9.64 -18.42
N LYS A 132 4.62 -9.19 -17.46
CA LYS A 132 5.58 -10.07 -16.79
C LYS A 132 4.84 -11.21 -16.12
N PRO A 133 5.41 -12.43 -16.12
CA PRO A 133 4.83 -13.53 -15.36
C PRO A 133 4.78 -13.19 -13.87
N LEU A 134 3.80 -13.75 -13.18
CA LEU A 134 3.74 -13.66 -11.72
C LEU A 134 4.99 -14.31 -11.11
N PRO A 135 5.42 -13.85 -9.93
CA PRO A 135 6.46 -14.53 -9.17
C PRO A 135 6.08 -16.00 -8.93
N SER A 136 7.07 -16.86 -8.86
CA SER A 136 6.84 -18.28 -8.50
C SER A 136 6.39 -18.40 -7.04
N ASP A 137 5.73 -19.51 -6.69
CA ASP A 137 5.30 -19.77 -5.31
C ASP A 137 6.45 -19.65 -4.31
N LYS A 138 7.68 -20.04 -4.71
CA LYS A 138 8.86 -19.93 -3.87
C LYS A 138 9.30 -18.49 -3.59
N GLU A 139 9.04 -17.58 -4.52
CA GLU A 139 9.35 -16.15 -4.38
C GLU A 139 8.27 -15.43 -3.56
N MET A 140 7.06 -15.99 -3.51
CA MET A 140 5.94 -15.45 -2.74
C MET A 140 5.91 -15.93 -1.29
N ILE A 141 6.70 -16.95 -0.93
CA ILE A 141 6.81 -17.41 0.46
C ILE A 141 7.71 -16.42 1.23
N MET A 142 7.19 -15.89 2.31
CA MET A 142 7.96 -15.07 3.23
C MET A 142 9.11 -15.86 3.84
N LYS A 143 10.26 -15.23 3.92
CA LYS A 143 11.49 -15.83 4.51
C LYS A 143 11.66 -15.35 5.94
#